data_26ff7bd6ef88febbd9a99c801915fea5
#
_entry.id   26ff7bd6ef88febbd9a99c801915fea5
#
_cell.length_a   1.000
_cell.length_b   1.000
_cell.length_c   1.000
_cell.angle_alpha   90.00
_cell.angle_beta   90.00
_cell.angle_gamma   90.00
#
_symmetry.space_group_name_H-M   'P 1'
#
loop_
_entity.id
_entity.type
_entity.pdbx_description
1 polymer ?
#
loop_
_entity_poly.entity_id
_entity_poly.type
_entity_poly.pdbx_seq_one_letter_code
_entity_poly.pdbx_strand_id
1 'polypeptide(L)'
;MAGTSTGIYILQFDPADGSLQHAAPPGTMRNPSFVTLSPDGCTLYAVSEVDDHDDHGSGAVAALAVDRKTGALTHLNTRATGGAAPCHVSVDAGGQMVMVANYVGGSVASFRQADGALSQRVSLHRHTGRGPNAARQEQAHAHSITPGPDN
;
A
#
# COMPACT_ATOMS: atom_id res chain seq x y z
N MET A 1 6.06 -12.80 -10.29
CA MET A 1 7.00 -13.71 -9.60
C MET A 1 6.73 -13.59 -8.11
N ALA A 2 6.47 -14.69 -7.42
CA ALA A 2 6.39 -14.66 -5.96
C ALA A 2 7.82 -14.47 -5.40
N GLY A 3 8.03 -13.41 -4.63
CA GLY A 3 9.27 -13.20 -3.93
C GLY A 3 9.44 -14.21 -2.78
N THR A 4 10.66 -14.37 -2.28
CA THR A 4 10.97 -15.21 -1.11
C THR A 4 10.86 -14.44 0.22
N SER A 5 10.50 -13.16 0.18
CA SER A 5 10.30 -12.30 1.34
C SER A 5 9.08 -12.74 2.15
N THR A 6 9.19 -12.70 3.48
CA THR A 6 8.09 -13.00 4.40
C THR A 6 7.21 -11.79 4.70
N GLY A 7 7.63 -10.59 4.28
CA GLY A 7 6.88 -9.36 4.54
C GLY A 7 7.74 -8.10 4.50
N ILE A 8 7.42 -7.15 5.37
CA ILE A 8 8.06 -5.84 5.46
C ILE A 8 9.18 -5.89 6.49
N TYR A 9 10.42 -5.64 6.06
CA TYR A 9 11.60 -5.62 6.93
C TYR A 9 11.82 -4.25 7.54
N ILE A 10 12.21 -4.23 8.82
CA ILE A 10 12.51 -3.03 9.57
C ILE A 10 14.01 -2.99 9.83
N LEU A 11 14.65 -1.93 9.35
CA LEU A 11 16.09 -1.75 9.47
C LEU A 11 16.39 -0.45 10.21
N GLN A 12 17.39 -0.48 11.06
CA GLN A 12 18.01 0.71 11.66
C GLN A 12 19.18 1.12 10.77
N PHE A 13 19.21 2.38 10.38
CA PHE A 13 20.29 2.99 9.63
C PHE A 13 21.20 3.76 10.59
N ASP A 14 22.51 3.49 10.52
CA ASP A 14 23.52 4.30 11.20
C ASP A 14 24.10 5.35 10.24
N PRO A 15 23.84 6.64 10.45
CA PRO A 15 24.34 7.68 9.56
C PRO A 15 25.85 7.92 9.67
N ALA A 16 26.52 7.39 10.71
CA ALA A 16 27.95 7.60 10.90
C ALA A 16 28.80 6.75 9.94
N ASP A 17 28.33 5.54 9.63
CA ASP A 17 29.07 4.59 8.78
C ASP A 17 28.22 4.04 7.60
N GLY A 18 26.92 4.39 7.55
CA GLY A 18 26.00 3.93 6.50
C GLY A 18 25.52 2.49 6.69
N SER A 19 25.76 1.87 7.83
CA SER A 19 25.36 0.49 8.10
C SER A 19 23.84 0.35 8.29
N LEU A 20 23.32 -0.85 7.96
CA LEU A 20 21.93 -1.25 8.14
C LEU A 20 21.88 -2.51 8.99
N GLN A 21 21.08 -2.50 10.04
CA GLN A 21 20.85 -3.65 10.91
C GLN A 21 19.36 -3.93 11.08
N HIS A 22 18.98 -5.19 11.25
CA HIS A 22 17.59 -5.51 11.58
C HIS A 22 17.21 -4.95 12.95
N ALA A 23 16.16 -4.13 12.98
CA ALA A 23 15.68 -3.48 14.22
C ALA A 23 14.56 -4.27 14.89
N ALA A 24 13.71 -4.94 14.10
CA ALA A 24 12.58 -5.71 14.60
C ALA A 24 12.27 -6.91 13.67
N PRO A 25 11.49 -7.90 14.14
CA PRO A 25 10.97 -8.95 13.26
C PRO A 25 10.16 -8.36 12.10
N PRO A 26 10.18 -8.98 10.91
CA PRO A 26 9.40 -8.52 9.77
C PRO A 26 7.90 -8.48 10.07
N GLY A 27 7.21 -7.44 9.61
CA GLY A 27 5.76 -7.42 9.54
C GLY A 27 5.29 -8.40 8.47
N THR A 28 4.67 -9.51 8.88
CA THR A 28 4.24 -10.57 7.95
C THR A 28 3.16 -10.04 7.01
N MET A 29 3.42 -10.09 5.71
CA MET A 29 2.49 -9.69 4.66
C MET A 29 2.85 -10.38 3.34
N ARG A 30 1.84 -10.73 2.56
CA ARG A 30 2.02 -11.34 1.25
C ARG A 30 2.30 -10.26 0.20
N ASN A 31 3.42 -10.40 -0.51
CA ASN A 31 3.86 -9.55 -1.62
C ASN A 31 3.70 -8.03 -1.37
N PRO A 32 4.30 -7.46 -0.28
CA PRO A 32 4.28 -6.03 -0.04
C PRO A 32 5.23 -5.32 -1.02
N SER A 33 4.67 -4.54 -1.95
CA SER A 33 5.47 -3.88 -3.00
C SER A 33 5.64 -2.39 -2.76
N PHE A 34 4.74 -1.75 -2.01
CA PHE A 34 4.82 -0.33 -1.67
C PHE A 34 4.26 -0.06 -0.28
N VAL A 35 4.88 0.89 0.42
CA VAL A 35 4.48 1.30 1.77
C VAL A 35 4.49 2.82 1.91
N THR A 36 3.66 3.35 2.81
CA THR A 36 3.68 4.75 3.23
C THR A 36 3.35 4.86 4.71
N LEU A 37 3.89 5.88 5.38
CA LEU A 37 3.55 6.20 6.77
C LEU A 37 2.42 7.22 6.83
N SER A 38 1.60 7.14 7.88
CA SER A 38 0.73 8.25 8.28
C SER A 38 1.58 9.49 8.62
N PRO A 39 1.03 10.71 8.50
CA PRO A 39 1.78 11.94 8.79
C PRO A 39 2.37 12.00 10.21
N ASP A 40 1.73 11.37 11.19
CA ASP A 40 2.21 11.27 12.56
C ASP A 40 3.24 10.15 12.78
N GLY A 41 3.47 9.30 11.76
CA GLY A 41 4.40 8.17 11.82
C GLY A 41 3.94 7.01 12.70
N CYS A 42 2.67 6.98 13.10
CA CYS A 42 2.14 5.94 14.00
C CYS A 42 1.54 4.74 13.28
N THR A 43 1.25 4.88 11.97
CA THR A 43 0.68 3.81 11.16
C THR A 43 1.44 3.68 9.84
N LEU A 44 1.76 2.45 9.47
CA LEU A 44 2.26 2.08 8.15
C LEU A 44 1.12 1.48 7.34
N TYR A 45 0.91 1.99 6.14
CA TYR A 45 0.02 1.39 5.16
C TYR A 45 0.84 0.70 4.08
N ALA A 46 0.45 -0.52 3.72
CA ALA A 46 1.16 -1.34 2.75
C ALA A 46 0.20 -1.99 1.77
N VAL A 47 0.51 -1.97 0.49
CA VAL A 47 -0.25 -2.75 -0.50
C VAL A 47 0.26 -4.18 -0.56
N SER A 48 -0.65 -5.13 -0.77
CA SER A 48 -0.37 -6.51 -1.14
C SER A 48 -0.66 -6.64 -2.64
N GLU A 49 0.40 -6.65 -3.45
CA GLU A 49 0.31 -6.66 -4.91
C GLU A 49 -0.02 -8.07 -5.42
N VAL A 50 -1.27 -8.44 -5.23
CA VAL A 50 -1.86 -9.72 -5.62
C VAL A 50 -3.18 -9.49 -6.36
N ASP A 51 -3.80 -10.53 -6.87
CA ASP A 51 -5.08 -10.50 -7.58
C ASP A 51 -6.10 -11.49 -7.01
N ASP A 52 -5.73 -12.18 -5.92
CA ASP A 52 -6.49 -13.25 -5.31
C ASP A 52 -6.71 -13.05 -3.80
N HIS A 53 -6.77 -11.77 -3.34
CA HIS A 53 -7.10 -11.47 -1.95
C HIS A 53 -8.56 -11.78 -1.60
N ASP A 54 -9.44 -11.65 -2.59
CA ASP A 54 -10.85 -12.03 -2.52
C ASP A 54 -11.29 -12.76 -3.80
N ASP A 55 -12.51 -13.28 -3.81
CA ASP A 55 -13.09 -14.01 -4.94
C ASP A 55 -13.39 -13.13 -6.17
N HIS A 56 -13.09 -11.83 -6.09
CA HIS A 56 -13.38 -10.84 -7.14
C HIS A 56 -12.14 -10.31 -7.87
N GLY A 57 -11.00 -10.97 -7.71
CA GLY A 57 -9.76 -10.57 -8.39
C GLY A 57 -9.14 -9.29 -7.80
N SER A 58 -9.24 -9.10 -6.50
CA SER A 58 -8.69 -7.93 -5.81
C SER A 58 -7.34 -8.20 -5.18
N GLY A 59 -6.48 -7.20 -5.18
CA GLY A 59 -5.40 -7.09 -4.21
C GLY A 59 -5.88 -6.44 -2.91
N ALA A 60 -4.95 -6.15 -2.02
CA ALA A 60 -5.27 -5.64 -0.70
C ALA A 60 -4.38 -4.46 -0.27
N VAL A 61 -4.87 -3.73 0.72
CA VAL A 61 -4.10 -2.75 1.51
C VAL A 61 -4.25 -3.08 2.99
N ALA A 62 -3.12 -3.13 3.70
CA ALA A 62 -3.08 -3.37 5.13
C ALA A 62 -2.67 -2.10 5.88
N ALA A 63 -3.20 -1.96 7.09
CA ALA A 63 -2.77 -0.99 8.09
C ALA A 63 -2.02 -1.72 9.21
N LEU A 64 -0.85 -1.19 9.59
CA LEU A 64 -0.01 -1.72 10.65
C LEU A 64 0.38 -0.59 11.61
N ALA A 65 0.14 -0.76 12.90
CA ALA A 65 0.63 0.17 13.92
C ALA A 65 2.15 0.05 14.04
N VAL A 66 2.82 1.19 14.20
CA VAL A 66 4.26 1.30 14.32
C VAL A 66 4.63 1.60 15.77
N ASP A 67 5.39 0.73 16.41
CA ASP A 67 6.08 1.08 17.65
C ASP A 67 7.25 2.02 17.31
N ARG A 68 7.12 3.28 17.63
CA ARG A 68 8.11 4.32 17.28
C ARG A 68 9.46 4.17 17.96
N LYS A 69 9.56 3.32 19.00
CA LYS A 69 10.83 3.07 19.70
C LYS A 69 11.63 1.94 19.05
N THR A 70 10.92 0.93 18.59
CA THR A 70 11.53 -0.31 18.07
C THR A 70 11.35 -0.48 16.56
N GLY A 71 10.42 0.25 15.94
CA GLY A 71 9.98 0.04 14.56
C GLY A 71 9.08 -1.17 14.38
N ALA A 72 8.79 -1.92 15.45
CA ALA A 72 7.96 -3.13 15.35
C ALA A 72 6.57 -2.82 14.80
N LEU A 73 6.08 -3.70 13.91
CA LEU A 73 4.81 -3.57 13.22
C LEU A 73 3.77 -4.51 13.82
N THR A 74 2.60 -3.97 14.17
CA THR A 74 1.45 -4.74 14.62
C THR A 74 0.30 -4.58 13.62
N HIS A 75 -0.17 -5.68 13.05
CA HIS A 75 -1.28 -5.67 12.10
C HIS A 75 -2.57 -5.15 12.75
N LEU A 76 -3.20 -4.13 12.14
CA LEU A 76 -4.50 -3.60 12.56
C LEU A 76 -5.63 -4.23 11.76
N ASN A 77 -5.61 -4.04 10.44
CA ASN A 77 -6.57 -4.67 9.55
C ASN A 77 -6.09 -4.68 8.10
N THR A 78 -6.83 -5.41 7.25
CA THR A 78 -6.62 -5.47 5.80
C THR A 78 -7.95 -5.24 5.09
N ARG A 79 -7.91 -4.58 3.92
CA ARG A 79 -9.07 -4.31 3.07
C ARG A 79 -8.76 -4.64 1.61
N ALA A 80 -9.75 -5.21 0.92
CA ALA A 80 -9.71 -5.41 -0.53
C ALA A 80 -9.71 -4.05 -1.25
N THR A 81 -8.80 -3.86 -2.21
CA THR A 81 -8.70 -2.60 -2.97
C THR A 81 -9.73 -2.49 -4.09
N GLY A 82 -10.33 -3.61 -4.51
CA GLY A 82 -11.32 -3.69 -5.58
C GLY A 82 -10.72 -3.67 -6.98
N GLY A 83 -9.41 -3.85 -7.08
CA GLY A 83 -8.67 -4.01 -8.33
C GLY A 83 -7.44 -4.88 -8.10
N ALA A 84 -6.97 -5.52 -9.18
CA ALA A 84 -5.82 -6.41 -9.13
C ALA A 84 -4.50 -5.64 -9.10
N ALA A 85 -3.51 -6.21 -8.44
CA ALA A 85 -2.15 -5.73 -8.34
C ALA A 85 -2.05 -4.25 -7.89
N PRO A 86 -2.47 -3.92 -6.65
CA PRO A 86 -2.20 -2.59 -6.08
C PRO A 86 -0.69 -2.39 -5.92
N CYS A 87 -0.17 -1.31 -6.52
CA CYS A 87 1.26 -1.05 -6.60
C CYS A 87 1.70 0.26 -5.93
N HIS A 88 0.76 1.08 -5.47
CA HIS A 88 1.05 2.35 -4.81
C HIS A 88 -0.01 2.67 -3.76
N VAL A 89 0.44 3.23 -2.63
CA VAL A 89 -0.42 3.75 -1.57
C VAL A 89 0.09 5.11 -1.11
N SER A 90 -0.82 6.05 -0.88
CA SER A 90 -0.55 7.36 -0.31
C SER A 90 -1.55 7.72 0.78
N VAL A 91 -1.20 8.70 1.59
CA VAL A 91 -2.04 9.25 2.65
C VAL A 91 -2.12 10.75 2.45
N ASP A 92 -3.29 11.34 2.67
CA ASP A 92 -3.48 12.78 2.63
C ASP A 92 -2.72 13.49 3.78
N ALA A 93 -2.47 14.78 3.64
CA ALA A 93 -1.71 15.54 4.64
C ALA A 93 -2.39 15.58 6.01
N GLY A 94 -3.72 15.46 6.04
CA GLY A 94 -4.50 15.36 7.28
C GLY A 94 -4.50 13.97 7.92
N GLY A 95 -3.95 12.96 7.25
CA GLY A 95 -3.94 11.57 7.73
C GLY A 95 -5.32 10.92 7.77
N GLN A 96 -6.32 11.47 7.06
CA GLN A 96 -7.71 11.03 7.12
C GLN A 96 -8.07 10.03 6.02
N MET A 97 -7.37 10.11 4.89
CA MET A 97 -7.66 9.32 3.69
C MET A 97 -6.44 8.56 3.24
N VAL A 98 -6.63 7.27 3.00
CA VAL A 98 -5.63 6.38 2.38
C VAL A 98 -6.10 6.08 0.96
N MET A 99 -5.21 6.25 -0.01
CA MET A 99 -5.51 6.08 -1.44
C MET A 99 -4.58 5.03 -2.04
N VAL A 100 -5.13 4.20 -2.93
CA VAL A 100 -4.42 3.08 -3.56
C VAL A 100 -4.60 3.12 -5.06
N ALA A 101 -3.52 2.86 -5.81
CA ALA A 101 -3.57 2.62 -7.24
C ALA A 101 -3.39 1.12 -7.53
N ASN A 102 -4.32 0.56 -8.31
CA ASN A 102 -4.32 -0.83 -8.75
C ASN A 102 -3.84 -0.90 -10.20
N TYR A 103 -2.63 -1.43 -10.42
CA TYR A 103 -1.99 -1.44 -11.73
C TYR A 103 -2.76 -2.30 -12.75
N VAL A 104 -2.89 -3.59 -12.47
CA VAL A 104 -3.60 -4.52 -13.37
C VAL A 104 -5.09 -4.23 -13.39
N GLY A 105 -5.67 -3.81 -12.26
CA GLY A 105 -7.08 -3.43 -12.19
C GLY A 105 -7.43 -2.12 -12.88
N GLY A 106 -6.44 -1.32 -13.31
CA GLY A 106 -6.65 -0.03 -13.98
C GLY A 106 -7.53 0.94 -13.18
N SER A 107 -7.40 0.96 -11.85
CA SER A 107 -8.32 1.69 -10.98
C SER A 107 -7.60 2.32 -9.79
N VAL A 108 -8.28 3.27 -9.17
CA VAL A 108 -7.85 3.87 -7.89
C VAL A 108 -8.96 3.73 -6.86
N ALA A 109 -8.57 3.52 -5.60
CA ALA A 109 -9.50 3.33 -4.49
C ALA A 109 -9.13 4.24 -3.32
N SER A 110 -10.11 4.59 -2.50
CA SER A 110 -9.87 5.34 -1.26
C SER A 110 -10.57 4.72 -0.06
N PHE A 111 -9.96 4.96 1.10
CA PHE A 111 -10.40 4.47 2.43
C PHE A 111 -10.29 5.61 3.42
N ARG A 112 -11.24 5.72 4.34
CA ARG A 112 -11.03 6.50 5.56
C ARG A 112 -10.22 5.69 6.55
N GLN A 113 -9.54 6.37 7.46
CA GLN A 113 -8.93 5.72 8.61
C GLN A 113 -9.50 6.27 9.92
N ALA A 114 -9.52 5.42 10.94
CA ALA A 114 -9.82 5.78 12.32
C ALA A 114 -8.86 4.99 13.22
N ASP A 115 -8.14 5.68 14.08
CA ASP A 115 -7.11 5.10 14.96
C ASP A 115 -6.10 4.22 14.19
N GLY A 116 -5.73 4.66 12.98
CA GLY A 116 -4.85 3.96 12.07
C GLY A 116 -5.52 2.86 11.24
N ALA A 117 -6.63 2.29 11.67
CA ALA A 117 -7.32 1.21 10.96
C ALA A 117 -8.13 1.73 9.75
N LEU A 118 -8.13 0.95 8.66
CA LEU A 118 -8.86 1.26 7.43
C LEU A 118 -10.35 0.95 7.55
N SER A 119 -11.19 1.88 7.11
CA SER A 119 -12.63 1.65 6.92
C SER A 119 -12.90 0.64 5.79
N GLN A 120 -14.17 0.38 5.52
CA GLN A 120 -14.57 -0.14 4.21
C GLN A 120 -14.18 0.85 3.11
N ARG A 121 -13.94 0.34 1.88
CA ARG A 121 -13.61 1.19 0.73
C ARG A 121 -14.70 2.24 0.52
N VAL A 122 -14.27 3.53 0.47
CA VAL A 122 -15.17 4.68 0.29
C VAL A 122 -15.48 4.89 -1.19
N SER A 123 -14.44 4.81 -2.04
CA SER A 123 -14.63 4.96 -3.47
C SER A 123 -13.72 4.03 -4.28
N LEU A 124 -14.13 3.78 -5.52
CA LEU A 124 -13.37 3.06 -6.54
C LEU A 124 -13.64 3.75 -7.88
N HIS A 125 -12.59 4.25 -8.49
CA HIS A 125 -12.67 4.81 -9.84
C HIS A 125 -11.89 3.92 -10.81
N ARG A 126 -12.56 3.44 -11.87
CA ARG A 126 -11.95 2.64 -12.91
C ARG A 126 -11.63 3.53 -14.10
N HIS A 127 -10.36 3.52 -14.51
CA HIS A 127 -9.92 4.20 -15.72
C HIS A 127 -10.23 3.33 -16.94
N THR A 128 -10.49 3.98 -18.07
CA THR A 128 -10.74 3.31 -19.36
C THR A 128 -9.78 3.88 -20.39
N GLY A 129 -9.55 3.11 -21.44
CA GLY A 129 -8.67 3.49 -22.53
C GLY A 129 -7.61 2.45 -22.81
N ARG A 130 -6.94 2.61 -23.96
CA ARG A 130 -5.82 1.78 -24.40
C ARG A 130 -4.86 2.62 -25.23
N GLY A 131 -3.59 2.21 -25.28
CA GLY A 131 -2.57 2.83 -26.11
C GLY A 131 -2.24 2.02 -27.36
N PRO A 132 -1.31 2.51 -28.20
CA PRO A 132 -0.93 1.87 -29.44
C PRO A 132 -0.14 0.56 -29.25
N ASN A 133 0.51 0.36 -28.11
CA ASN A 133 1.24 -0.87 -27.82
C ASN A 133 0.31 -1.89 -27.15
N ALA A 134 -0.29 -2.77 -27.96
CA ALA A 134 -1.26 -3.76 -27.48
C ALA A 134 -0.68 -4.77 -26.46
N ALA A 135 0.63 -4.94 -26.38
CA ALA A 135 1.26 -5.85 -25.41
C ALA A 135 1.45 -5.22 -24.03
N ARG A 136 1.37 -3.89 -23.90
CA ARG A 136 1.65 -3.15 -22.66
C ARG A 136 0.63 -2.09 -22.32
N GLN A 137 -0.26 -1.76 -23.26
CA GLN A 137 -1.24 -0.69 -23.18
C GLN A 137 -2.63 -1.17 -23.64
N GLU A 138 -2.91 -2.44 -23.43
CA GLU A 138 -4.19 -3.08 -23.77
C GLU A 138 -5.37 -2.50 -22.98
N GLN A 139 -5.07 -1.92 -21.81
CA GLN A 139 -6.00 -1.25 -20.92
C GLN A 139 -5.31 -0.15 -20.12
N ALA A 140 -6.05 0.59 -19.29
CA ALA A 140 -5.49 1.53 -18.35
C ALA A 140 -4.75 0.81 -17.21
N HIS A 141 -3.60 1.36 -16.80
CA HIS A 141 -2.80 0.87 -15.67
C HIS A 141 -2.50 2.03 -14.72
N ALA A 142 -3.26 2.12 -13.62
CA ALA A 142 -3.02 3.14 -12.60
C ALA A 142 -1.78 2.79 -11.79
N HIS A 143 -0.71 3.59 -11.90
CA HIS A 143 0.59 3.31 -11.28
C HIS A 143 0.88 4.13 -10.03
N SER A 144 0.19 5.25 -9.86
CA SER A 144 0.29 6.07 -8.65
C SER A 144 -1.02 6.83 -8.41
N ILE A 145 -1.22 7.24 -7.17
CA ILE A 145 -2.25 8.17 -6.74
C ILE A 145 -1.67 9.05 -5.63
N THR A 146 -1.78 10.35 -5.76
CA THR A 146 -1.20 11.30 -4.82
C THR A 146 -2.21 12.42 -4.54
N PRO A 147 -2.35 12.88 -3.29
CA PRO A 147 -3.14 14.06 -2.98
C PRO A 147 -2.64 15.28 -3.74
N GLY A 148 -3.55 16.20 -4.08
CA GLY A 148 -3.18 17.52 -4.61
C GLY A 148 -2.46 18.38 -3.56
N PRO A 149 -1.86 19.51 -3.97
CA PRO A 149 -1.14 20.41 -3.05
C PRO A 149 -2.03 21.04 -1.97
N ASP A 150 -3.33 21.12 -2.24
CA ASP A 150 -4.32 21.66 -1.29
C ASP A 150 -4.97 20.57 -0.42
N ASN A 151 -4.39 19.40 -0.41
CA ASN A 151 -4.78 18.14 0.26
C ASN A 151 -5.75 17.28 -0.53
#